data_55c04858af60a4bd43f36294610a9db4
#
_entry.id   55c04858af60a4bd43f36294610a9db4
#
_cell.length_a   1.000
_cell.length_b   1.000
_cell.length_c   1.000
_cell.angle_alpha   90.00
_cell.angle_beta   90.00
_cell.angle_gamma   90.00
#
_symmetry.space_group_name_H-M   'P 1'
#
loop_
_entity.id
_entity.type
_entity.pdbx_description
1 polymer ?
#
loop_
_entity_poly.entity_id
_entity_poly.type
_entity_poly.pdbx_seq_one_letter_code
_entity_poly.pdbx_strand_id
1 'polypeptide(L)'
;MKLNIPYHKQKNDYFCGPASLQMIFEYYKKPKSQDQIGKEAKTNFHSGTLHKNMIKTALRNGFYCYINKSSTINKVKHLIDMKIPVIVNYIEPSDNEIHYAVVIGYKKDTIILNDPWNGKNL
;
A
#
# COMPACT_ATOMS: atom_id res chain seq x y z
N MET A 1 -12.78 -13.48 -1.14
CA MET A 1 -13.11 -12.05 -1.27
C MET A 1 -11.89 -11.30 -1.82
N LYS A 2 -12.09 -10.55 -2.87
CA LYS A 2 -11.00 -9.79 -3.50
C LYS A 2 -11.54 -8.46 -4.01
N LEU A 3 -10.86 -7.35 -3.66
CA LEU A 3 -11.19 -6.02 -4.14
C LEU A 3 -10.57 -5.81 -5.53
N ASN A 4 -11.25 -5.06 -6.36
CA ASN A 4 -10.77 -4.75 -7.71
C ASN A 4 -9.90 -3.49 -7.67
N ILE A 5 -8.67 -3.64 -7.19
CA ILE A 5 -7.72 -2.55 -7.03
C ILE A 5 -6.76 -2.55 -8.21
N PRO A 6 -6.64 -1.43 -8.94
CA PRO A 6 -5.71 -1.35 -10.06
C PRO A 6 -4.27 -1.58 -9.60
N TYR A 7 -3.50 -2.33 -10.38
CA TYR A 7 -2.11 -2.59 -10.04
C TYR A 7 -1.19 -1.55 -10.67
N HIS A 8 -0.24 -1.07 -9.88
CA HIS A 8 0.84 -0.20 -10.37
C HIS A 8 2.17 -0.71 -9.85
N LYS A 9 3.09 -0.94 -10.77
CA LYS A 9 4.46 -1.30 -10.42
C LYS A 9 5.22 -0.04 -9.99
N GLN A 10 6.07 -0.17 -8.98
CA GLN A 10 6.91 0.95 -8.57
C GLN A 10 7.96 1.26 -9.65
N LYS A 11 8.21 2.53 -9.86
CA LYS A 11 9.10 2.97 -10.95
C LYS A 11 10.58 2.75 -10.67
N ASN A 12 10.95 2.57 -9.41
CA ASN A 12 12.33 2.31 -8.99
C ASN A 12 12.31 1.52 -7.68
N ASP A 13 13.48 1.23 -7.12
CA ASP A 13 13.61 0.35 -5.97
C ASP A 13 13.22 0.98 -4.62
N TYR A 14 12.90 2.28 -4.58
CA TYR A 14 12.47 2.94 -3.33
C TYR A 14 11.08 3.57 -3.40
N PHE A 15 10.30 3.28 -4.44
CA PHE A 15 8.96 3.86 -4.65
C PHE A 15 7.80 2.92 -4.28
N CYS A 16 8.02 1.95 -3.41
CA CYS A 16 6.92 1.05 -3.00
C CYS A 16 5.79 1.81 -2.27
N GLY A 17 6.12 2.81 -1.47
CA GLY A 17 5.13 3.66 -0.81
C GLY A 17 4.25 4.42 -1.78
N PRO A 18 4.83 5.25 -2.65
CA PRO A 18 4.04 5.98 -3.66
C PRO A 18 3.22 5.08 -4.57
N ALA A 19 3.75 3.94 -5.00
CA ALA A 19 3.00 3.01 -5.83
C ALA A 19 1.81 2.41 -5.09
N SER A 20 1.99 2.08 -3.81
CA SER A 20 0.90 1.57 -2.97
C SER A 20 -0.20 2.62 -2.79
N LEU A 21 0.17 3.86 -2.49
CA LEU A 21 -0.80 4.95 -2.37
C LEU A 21 -1.50 5.23 -3.71
N GLN A 22 -0.77 5.13 -4.81
CA GLN A 22 -1.34 5.30 -6.14
C GLN A 22 -2.47 4.30 -6.39
N MET A 23 -2.27 3.04 -6.04
CA MET A 23 -3.29 2.01 -6.17
C MET A 23 -4.54 2.34 -5.35
N ILE A 24 -4.34 2.77 -4.10
CA ILE A 24 -5.44 3.15 -3.21
C ILE A 24 -6.20 4.36 -3.75
N PHE A 25 -5.49 5.40 -4.16
CA PHE A 25 -6.12 6.64 -4.66
C PHE A 25 -6.96 6.34 -5.91
N GLU A 26 -6.43 5.53 -6.82
CA GLU A 26 -7.15 5.17 -8.04
C GLU A 26 -8.39 4.32 -7.72
N TYR A 27 -8.29 3.41 -6.74
CA TYR A 27 -9.42 2.59 -6.29
C TYR A 27 -10.59 3.48 -5.84
N TYR A 28 -10.28 4.58 -5.16
CA TYR A 28 -11.29 5.54 -4.70
C TYR A 28 -11.61 6.64 -5.72
N LYS A 29 -11.16 6.46 -6.97
CA LYS A 29 -11.43 7.37 -8.09
C LYS A 29 -10.85 8.77 -7.89
N LYS A 30 -9.73 8.85 -7.22
CA LYS A 30 -8.95 10.08 -7.04
C LYS A 30 -7.51 9.84 -7.52
N PRO A 31 -7.33 9.51 -8.82
CA PRO A 31 -6.00 9.13 -9.32
C PRO A 31 -5.00 10.28 -9.21
N LYS A 32 -3.78 9.91 -8.91
CA LYS A 32 -2.66 10.84 -8.84
C LYS A 32 -1.42 10.10 -9.33
N SER A 33 -0.53 10.78 -10.03
CA SER A 33 0.66 10.11 -10.55
C SER A 33 1.59 9.68 -9.42
N GLN A 34 2.31 8.60 -9.67
CA GLN A 34 3.28 8.08 -8.71
C GLN A 34 4.36 9.12 -8.37
N ASP A 35 4.78 9.92 -9.38
CA ASP A 35 5.76 10.99 -9.17
C ASP A 35 5.25 12.10 -8.26
N GLN A 36 4.00 12.51 -8.44
CA GLN A 36 3.40 13.52 -7.56
C GLN A 36 3.30 13.01 -6.13
N ILE A 37 2.85 11.77 -5.96
CA ILE A 37 2.74 11.15 -4.63
C ILE A 37 4.13 11.07 -3.99
N GLY A 38 5.13 10.67 -4.75
CA GLY A 38 6.51 10.60 -4.26
C GLY A 38 7.03 11.94 -3.75
N LYS A 39 6.70 13.01 -4.45
CA LYS A 39 7.06 14.36 -4.02
C LYS A 39 6.36 14.74 -2.72
N GLU A 40 5.06 14.56 -2.66
CA GLU A 40 4.26 14.88 -1.46
C GLU A 40 4.71 14.09 -0.25
N ALA A 41 5.06 12.81 -0.46
CA ALA A 41 5.48 11.92 0.61
C ALA A 41 6.96 12.03 0.94
N LYS A 42 7.69 12.91 0.26
CA LYS A 42 9.13 13.11 0.46
C LYS A 42 9.91 11.81 0.32
N THR A 43 9.47 10.99 -0.62
CA THR A 43 10.14 9.72 -0.91
C THR A 43 11.55 9.99 -1.44
N ASN A 44 12.52 9.24 -0.91
CA ASN A 44 13.91 9.46 -1.29
C ASN A 44 14.69 8.15 -1.30
N PHE A 45 15.84 8.19 -1.95
CA PHE A 45 16.73 7.06 -2.15
C PHE A 45 17.20 6.40 -0.85
N HIS A 46 17.42 7.19 0.20
CA HIS A 46 17.98 6.65 1.46
C HIS A 46 16.93 5.97 2.35
N SER A 47 15.75 6.56 2.43
CA SER A 47 14.76 6.16 3.42
C SER A 47 13.47 5.59 2.81
N GLY A 48 13.35 5.61 1.47
CA GLY A 48 12.08 5.30 0.84
C GLY A 48 11.03 6.32 1.28
N THR A 49 9.91 5.84 1.80
CA THR A 49 8.85 6.70 2.33
C THR A 49 8.63 6.38 3.80
N LEU A 50 8.80 7.37 4.66
CA LEU A 50 8.56 7.20 6.08
C LEU A 50 7.06 7.04 6.36
N HIS A 51 6.70 6.24 7.36
CA HIS A 51 5.30 6.00 7.74
C HIS A 51 4.53 7.30 7.95
N LYS A 52 5.12 8.24 8.68
CA LYS A 52 4.47 9.53 8.95
C LYS A 52 4.13 10.28 7.65
N ASN A 53 4.97 10.15 6.65
CA ASN A 53 4.77 10.81 5.36
C ASN A 53 3.71 10.09 4.52
N MET A 54 3.61 8.77 4.62
CA MET A 54 2.52 8.01 4.02
C MET A 54 1.18 8.51 4.55
N ILE A 55 1.06 8.62 5.88
CA ILE A 55 -0.16 9.07 6.55
C ILE A 55 -0.50 10.50 6.16
N LYS A 56 0.46 11.41 6.24
CA LYS A 56 0.25 12.81 5.88
C LYS A 56 -0.20 12.98 4.44
N THR A 57 0.40 12.22 3.52
CA THR A 57 0.05 12.28 2.11
C THR A 57 -1.38 11.81 1.89
N ALA A 58 -1.78 10.72 2.52
CA ALA A 58 -3.15 10.23 2.42
C ALA A 58 -4.15 11.25 2.98
N LEU A 59 -3.86 11.83 4.15
CA LEU A 59 -4.73 12.85 4.76
C LEU A 59 -4.86 14.09 3.87
N ARG A 60 -3.77 14.57 3.28
CA ARG A 60 -3.80 15.73 2.37
C ARG A 60 -4.64 15.47 1.14
N ASN A 61 -4.75 14.23 0.73
CA ASN A 61 -5.54 13.85 -0.45
C ASN A 61 -6.98 13.46 -0.09
N GLY A 62 -7.41 13.74 1.14
CA GLY A 62 -8.79 13.57 1.56
C GLY A 62 -9.16 12.20 2.10
N PHE A 63 -8.18 11.40 2.48
CA PHE A 63 -8.41 10.07 3.04
C PHE A 63 -8.22 10.05 4.55
N TYR A 64 -9.01 9.25 5.22
CA TYR A 64 -8.76 8.93 6.63
C TYR A 64 -7.81 7.76 6.70
N CYS A 65 -6.99 7.75 7.75
CA CYS A 65 -6.05 6.66 7.99
C CYS A 65 -6.30 6.03 9.34
N TYR A 66 -6.49 4.71 9.34
CA TYR A 66 -6.52 3.92 10.54
C TYR A 66 -5.21 3.15 10.63
N ILE A 67 -4.49 3.33 11.74
CA ILE A 67 -3.16 2.74 11.91
C ILE A 67 -3.23 1.68 12.99
N ASN A 68 -2.75 0.48 12.69
CA ASN A 68 -2.68 -0.60 13.64
C ASN A 68 -1.33 -1.30 13.53
N LYS A 69 -0.58 -1.32 14.63
CA LYS A 69 0.77 -1.88 14.64
C LYS A 69 0.81 -3.40 14.81
N SER A 70 -0.26 -4.00 15.28
CA SER A 70 -0.29 -5.44 15.58
C SER A 70 -1.54 -6.08 14.99
N SER A 71 -1.71 -5.93 13.70
CA SER A 71 -2.88 -6.47 13.00
C SER A 71 -2.80 -7.98 12.87
N THR A 72 -3.95 -8.63 13.08
CA THR A 72 -4.12 -10.05 12.82
C THR A 72 -4.71 -10.23 11.42
N ILE A 73 -4.59 -11.45 10.88
CA ILE A 73 -5.22 -11.80 9.61
C ILE A 73 -6.74 -11.59 9.67
N ASN A 74 -7.36 -11.94 10.78
CA ASN A 74 -8.81 -11.76 10.94
C ASN A 74 -9.23 -10.29 10.87
N LYS A 75 -8.43 -9.40 11.43
CA LYS A 75 -8.69 -7.97 11.38
C LYS A 75 -8.57 -7.44 9.95
N VAL A 76 -7.56 -7.88 9.23
CA VAL A 76 -7.37 -7.52 7.82
C VAL A 76 -8.53 -8.03 6.98
N LYS A 77 -8.96 -9.28 7.17
CA LYS A 77 -10.12 -9.84 6.48
C LYS A 77 -11.38 -9.00 6.71
N HIS A 78 -11.59 -8.57 7.96
CA HIS A 78 -12.75 -7.75 8.31
C HIS A 78 -12.75 -6.43 7.52
N LEU A 79 -11.58 -5.77 7.42
CA LEU A 79 -11.45 -4.53 6.65
C LEU A 79 -11.72 -4.75 5.17
N ILE A 80 -11.19 -5.83 4.61
CA ILE A 80 -11.44 -6.19 3.20
C ILE A 80 -12.92 -6.46 2.97
N ASP A 81 -13.59 -7.15 3.89
CA ASP A 81 -15.05 -7.40 3.81
C ASP A 81 -15.83 -6.09 3.79
N MET A 82 -15.33 -5.05 4.45
CA MET A 82 -15.93 -3.71 4.42
C MET A 82 -15.49 -2.91 3.19
N LYS A 83 -14.76 -3.53 2.27
CA LYS A 83 -14.22 -2.91 1.04
C LYS A 83 -13.21 -1.82 1.32
N ILE A 84 -12.45 -1.96 2.40
CA ILE A 84 -11.39 -1.04 2.78
C ILE A 84 -10.05 -1.71 2.45
N PRO A 85 -9.29 -1.19 1.48
CA PRO A 85 -7.97 -1.73 1.18
C PRO A 85 -7.00 -1.39 2.29
N VAL A 86 -6.01 -2.25 2.49
CA VAL A 86 -5.06 -2.13 3.59
C VAL A 86 -3.65 -2.06 3.01
N ILE A 87 -2.87 -1.07 3.42
CA ILE A 87 -1.44 -1.05 3.12
C ILE A 87 -0.73 -1.75 4.28
N VAL A 88 0.06 -2.76 3.95
CA VAL A 88 0.89 -3.46 4.92
C VAL A 88 2.36 -3.11 4.69
N ASN A 89 3.10 -3.20 5.76
CA ASN A 89 4.53 -3.00 5.76
C ASN A 89 5.17 -4.31 6.21
N TYR A 90 6.04 -4.85 5.40
CA TYR A 90 6.65 -6.15 5.68
C TYR A 90 8.13 -6.16 5.29
N ILE A 91 8.87 -7.17 5.78
CA ILE A 91 10.26 -7.35 5.44
C ILE A 91 10.34 -8.25 4.21
N GLU A 92 10.92 -7.72 3.12
CA GLU A 92 11.09 -8.48 1.88
C GLU A 92 12.22 -9.50 2.06
N PRO A 93 11.95 -10.82 1.92
CA PRO A 93 12.97 -11.83 2.18
C PRO A 93 14.20 -11.76 1.28
N SER A 94 14.05 -11.25 0.06
CA SER A 94 15.16 -11.24 -0.91
C SER A 94 16.23 -10.18 -0.59
N ASP A 95 15.86 -9.07 0.04
CA ASP A 95 16.82 -7.98 0.34
C ASP A 95 16.81 -7.57 1.81
N ASN A 96 15.94 -8.19 2.63
CA ASN A 96 15.81 -7.90 4.06
C ASN A 96 15.46 -6.44 4.36
N GLU A 97 14.80 -5.76 3.42
CA GLU A 97 14.33 -4.39 3.58
C GLU A 97 12.83 -4.33 3.84
N ILE A 98 12.39 -3.19 4.36
CA ILE A 98 10.98 -2.96 4.66
C ILE A 98 10.27 -2.46 3.40
N HIS A 99 9.19 -3.13 3.01
CA HIS A 99 8.43 -2.79 1.82
C HIS A 99 6.95 -2.56 2.15
N TYR A 100 6.32 -1.71 1.35
CA TYR A 100 4.88 -1.51 1.39
C TYR A 100 4.21 -2.32 0.29
N ALA A 101 3.04 -2.86 0.59
CA ALA A 101 2.20 -3.53 -0.39
C ALA A 101 0.74 -3.32 -0.02
N VAL A 102 -0.17 -3.56 -0.97
CA VAL A 102 -1.60 -3.37 -0.78
C VAL A 102 -2.27 -4.74 -0.65
N VAL A 103 -2.98 -4.97 0.46
CA VAL A 103 -3.81 -6.15 0.61
C VAL A 103 -5.09 -5.89 -0.17
N ILE A 104 -5.38 -6.74 -1.15
CA ILE A 104 -6.56 -6.60 -2.00
C ILE A 104 -7.63 -7.65 -1.72
N GLY A 105 -7.27 -8.69 -0.98
CA GLY A 105 -8.21 -9.77 -0.71
C GLY A 105 -7.62 -10.83 0.18
N TYR A 106 -8.38 -11.92 0.32
CA TYR A 106 -7.93 -13.07 1.10
C TYR A 106 -8.59 -14.36 0.59
N LYS A 107 -7.97 -15.47 0.90
CA LYS A 107 -8.51 -16.80 0.63
C LYS A 107 -8.11 -17.71 1.79
N LYS A 108 -9.12 -18.18 2.57
CA LYS A 108 -8.86 -18.96 3.80
C LYS A 108 -7.98 -18.15 4.76
N ASP A 109 -6.80 -18.64 5.10
CA ASP A 109 -5.88 -17.98 6.04
C ASP A 109 -4.74 -17.23 5.34
N THR A 110 -4.89 -16.98 4.03
CA THR A 110 -3.88 -16.33 3.21
C THR A 110 -4.40 -15.00 2.71
N ILE A 111 -3.57 -13.96 2.79
CA ILE A 111 -3.90 -12.66 2.20
C ILE A 111 -3.36 -12.61 0.77
N ILE A 112 -4.05 -11.82 -0.06
CA ILE A 112 -3.67 -11.60 -1.46
C ILE A 112 -3.16 -10.18 -1.59
N LEU A 113 -1.98 -10.01 -2.15
CA LEU A 113 -1.32 -8.72 -2.25
C LEU A 113 -1.22 -8.22 -3.69
N ASN A 114 -1.34 -6.91 -3.85
CA ASN A 114 -0.73 -6.20 -4.96
C ASN A 114 0.58 -5.64 -4.42
N ASP A 115 1.67 -6.24 -4.83
CA ASP A 115 3.00 -5.86 -4.38
C ASP A 115 3.67 -5.03 -5.47
N PRO A 116 4.00 -3.75 -5.20
CA PRO A 116 4.57 -2.87 -6.24
C PRO A 116 5.85 -3.41 -6.86
N TRP A 117 6.59 -4.22 -6.14
CA TRP A 117 7.85 -4.80 -6.61
C TRP A 117 7.66 -6.18 -7.24
N ASN A 118 6.92 -7.07 -6.56
CA ASN A 118 6.83 -8.47 -6.95
C ASN A 118 5.67 -8.80 -7.89
N GLY A 119 4.62 -8.02 -7.93
CA GLY A 119 3.51 -8.24 -8.84
C GLY A 119 2.13 -8.21 -8.20
N LYS A 120 1.12 -8.42 -9.05
CA LYS A 120 -0.29 -8.38 -8.63
C LYS A 120 -0.81 -9.76 -8.25
N ASN A 121 -1.83 -9.80 -7.40
CA ASN A 121 -2.53 -11.04 -7.01
C ASN A 121 -1.61 -12.09 -6.40
N LEU A 122 -0.71 -11.67 -5.56
CA LEU A 122 0.26 -12.57 -4.94
C LEU A 122 -0.23 -13.20 -3.64
#